data_a6218150591a9cc03fa2f70ac4111154
#
_entry.id   a6218150591a9cc03fa2f70ac4111154
#
_cell.length_a   1.000
_cell.length_b   1.000
_cell.length_c   1.000
_cell.angle_alpha   90.00
_cell.angle_beta   90.00
_cell.angle_gamma   90.00
#
_symmetry.space_group_name_H-M   'P 1'
#
loop_
_entity.id
_entity.type
_entity.pdbx_description
1 polymer ?
#
loop_
_entity_poly.entity_id
_entity_poly.type
_entity_poly.pdbx_seq_one_letter_code
_entity_poly.pdbx_strand_id
1 'polypeptide(L)'
;MVEPIRSTTRAERERALEAAGWNLFRVAARDVELDLLTDSGTGAMSQAQWAALIQGDESYAGSRSFDSFRDAVNDVLGFPLVVPAHQGRGAESVFFGAVIDPGEIVPSNAHFDTTRAHIEVRDGIALDLPVPAALDPDLDVPFKGDMNTESLTELLDGEDGERVSIVMLTLTNNAGGGQPVSMANIREVARIAREHSKKLVLDIARFAENAWFIREREEGFADRALPDIVRNMLGEADGVLMSAKKDAIANIGGFVAIREDEVFFERLQARGIVFEGFPTYGGLAGRDLEAIAAGLREVLDEDYLRHRIEQVAYLGAVLEEQGAALLKPVGGHAVYLNAGRMLPEIPPEQYPAQALTCALYLAGGVRGVEIGSVMAGRDPATGENRVPALKLVRLAVPRRVYSSRQLEQAADAAAEIVADPGTVPGLEMTSEAPVLRHFTARFRPLR
;
A
#
# COMPACT_ATOMS: atom_id res chain seq x y z
N MET A 1 3.08 17.80 12.53
CA MET A 1 4.25 18.71 12.41
C MET A 1 4.04 19.56 11.17
N VAL A 2 4.43 20.82 11.18
CA VAL A 2 4.27 21.69 10.00
C VAL A 2 5.64 21.83 9.34
N GLU A 3 5.73 21.40 8.07
CA GLU A 3 6.93 21.57 7.27
C GLU A 3 6.94 22.95 6.60
N PRO A 4 8.11 23.57 6.38
CA PRO A 4 8.21 24.80 5.62
C PRO A 4 7.72 24.59 4.18
N ILE A 5 6.95 25.55 3.66
CA ILE A 5 6.61 25.58 2.24
C ILE A 5 7.89 25.91 1.47
N ARG A 6 8.19 25.10 0.47
CA ARG A 6 9.39 25.25 -0.37
C ARG A 6 8.99 25.53 -1.81
N SER A 7 9.86 26.23 -2.49
CA SER A 7 9.76 26.43 -3.94
C SER A 7 11.15 26.23 -4.53
N THR A 8 11.22 25.51 -5.64
CA THR A 8 12.45 25.18 -6.34
C THR A 8 12.35 25.63 -7.80
N THR A 9 13.46 26.05 -8.37
CA THR A 9 13.55 26.30 -9.82
C THR A 9 13.72 25.00 -10.58
N ARG A 10 13.36 24.97 -11.87
CA ARG A 10 13.59 23.83 -12.74
C ARG A 10 15.08 23.42 -12.75
N ALA A 11 16.00 24.37 -12.80
CA ALA A 11 17.45 24.10 -12.77
C ALA A 11 17.93 23.44 -11.46
N GLU A 12 17.30 23.76 -10.32
CA GLU A 12 17.57 23.08 -9.04
C GLU A 12 17.05 21.65 -9.07
N ARG A 13 15.85 21.45 -9.59
CA ARG A 13 15.25 20.10 -9.74
C ARG A 13 16.06 19.21 -10.70
N GLU A 14 16.55 19.75 -11.81
CA GLU A 14 17.44 19.05 -12.74
C GLU A 14 18.70 18.56 -12.04
N ARG A 15 19.41 19.44 -11.32
CA ARG A 15 20.61 19.05 -10.57
C ARG A 15 20.32 18.00 -9.50
N ALA A 16 19.20 18.15 -8.77
CA ALA A 16 18.80 17.18 -7.74
C ALA A 16 18.50 15.80 -8.34
N LEU A 17 17.78 15.76 -9.47
CA LEU A 17 17.43 14.52 -10.16
C LEU A 17 18.65 13.81 -10.76
N GLU A 18 19.57 14.57 -11.37
CA GLU A 18 20.84 14.05 -11.87
C GLU A 18 21.69 13.44 -10.73
N ALA A 19 21.84 14.16 -9.63
CA ALA A 19 22.56 13.68 -8.45
C ALA A 19 21.91 12.41 -7.84
N ALA A 20 20.60 12.31 -7.91
CA ALA A 20 19.82 11.14 -7.50
C ALA A 20 19.92 9.97 -8.48
N GLY A 21 20.52 10.14 -9.66
CA GLY A 21 20.58 9.13 -10.72
C GLY A 21 19.21 8.81 -11.30
N TRP A 22 18.38 9.83 -11.50
CA TRP A 22 17.04 9.74 -12.08
C TRP A 22 16.09 8.77 -11.34
N ASN A 23 16.26 8.69 -10.01
CA ASN A 23 15.39 7.91 -9.12
C ASN A 23 14.86 8.78 -7.99
N LEU A 24 13.54 8.95 -7.93
CA LEU A 24 12.89 9.87 -6.98
C LEU A 24 13.01 9.43 -5.51
N PHE A 25 13.24 8.14 -5.23
CA PHE A 25 13.57 7.69 -3.88
C PHE A 25 14.89 8.24 -3.34
N ARG A 26 15.76 8.72 -4.22
CA ARG A 26 17.09 9.24 -3.88
C ARG A 26 17.16 10.76 -3.87
N VAL A 27 16.10 11.44 -4.30
CA VAL A 27 15.99 12.89 -4.21
C VAL A 27 15.80 13.28 -2.74
N ALA A 28 16.61 14.21 -2.25
CA ALA A 28 16.49 14.66 -0.86
C ALA A 28 15.15 15.39 -0.63
N ALA A 29 14.51 15.15 0.53
CA ALA A 29 13.21 15.73 0.84
C ALA A 29 13.19 17.27 0.75
N ARG A 30 14.32 17.91 1.05
CA ARG A 30 14.46 19.39 0.93
C ARG A 30 14.35 19.91 -0.49
N ASP A 31 14.51 19.06 -1.51
CA ASP A 31 14.46 19.40 -2.93
C ASP A 31 13.12 19.00 -3.58
N VAL A 32 12.12 18.61 -2.77
CA VAL A 32 10.76 18.23 -3.18
C VAL A 32 9.77 19.29 -2.72
N GLU A 33 8.87 19.74 -3.60
CA GLU A 33 7.82 20.71 -3.26
C GLU A 33 6.53 20.03 -2.83
N LEU A 34 6.08 19.03 -3.59
CA LEU A 34 4.89 18.25 -3.32
C LEU A 34 5.26 16.76 -3.27
N ASP A 35 5.26 16.19 -2.07
CA ASP A 35 5.67 14.81 -1.84
C ASP A 35 4.48 13.85 -1.82
N LEU A 36 4.20 13.25 -2.97
CA LEU A 36 3.18 12.24 -3.19
C LEU A 36 3.79 10.83 -3.39
N LEU A 37 5.03 10.62 -2.91
CA LEU A 37 5.72 9.33 -3.02
C LEU A 37 4.97 8.23 -2.26
N THR A 38 4.49 8.55 -1.07
CA THR A 38 3.84 7.58 -0.19
C THR A 38 2.92 8.27 0.83
N ASP A 39 1.84 7.60 1.19
CA ASP A 39 0.97 7.94 2.32
C ASP A 39 1.39 7.24 3.62
N SER A 40 2.46 6.41 3.58
CA SER A 40 2.89 5.57 4.70
C SER A 40 3.79 6.33 5.67
N GLY A 41 3.26 6.66 6.84
CA GLY A 41 4.00 7.34 7.91
C GLY A 41 4.28 8.83 7.64
N THR A 42 3.70 9.40 6.59
CA THR A 42 3.86 10.80 6.18
C THR A 42 2.65 11.66 6.52
N GLY A 43 1.59 11.06 7.07
CA GLY A 43 0.39 11.78 7.51
C GLY A 43 0.60 12.60 8.78
N ALA A 44 -0.31 13.54 9.03
CA ALA A 44 -0.36 14.32 10.25
C ALA A 44 -1.20 13.61 11.31
N MET A 45 -0.59 13.28 12.44
CA MET A 45 -1.29 12.76 13.62
C MET A 45 -2.21 13.84 14.22
N SER A 46 -3.33 13.39 14.80
CA SER A 46 -4.29 14.26 15.48
C SER A 46 -3.78 14.79 16.82
N GLN A 47 -4.48 15.79 17.36
CA GLN A 47 -4.24 16.25 18.72
C GLN A 47 -4.39 15.13 19.75
N ALA A 48 -5.37 14.24 19.55
CA ALA A 48 -5.59 13.08 20.44
C ALA A 48 -4.43 12.09 20.39
N GLN A 49 -3.88 11.80 19.19
CA GLN A 49 -2.69 10.98 19.05
C GLN A 49 -1.45 11.60 19.71
N TRP A 50 -1.24 12.93 19.56
CA TRP A 50 -0.15 13.63 20.25
C TRP A 50 -0.30 13.61 21.77
N ALA A 51 -1.54 13.74 22.29
CA ALA A 51 -1.82 13.63 23.71
C ALA A 51 -1.54 12.21 24.24
N ALA A 52 -1.99 11.19 23.51
CA ALA A 52 -1.73 9.79 23.83
C ALA A 52 -0.23 9.47 23.83
N LEU A 53 0.53 10.00 22.88
CA LEU A 53 1.98 9.86 22.76
C LEU A 53 2.71 10.32 24.03
N ILE A 54 2.26 11.42 24.66
CA ILE A 54 2.84 11.96 25.91
C ILE A 54 2.49 11.04 27.11
N GLN A 55 1.43 10.26 27.05
CA GLN A 55 0.98 9.38 28.15
C GLN A 55 1.64 8.00 28.12
N GLY A 56 2.36 7.68 27.04
CA GLY A 56 3.02 6.38 26.88
C GLY A 56 4.03 6.08 28.00
N ASP A 57 4.07 4.85 28.46
CA ASP A 57 5.05 4.36 29.41
C ASP A 57 6.13 3.53 28.70
N GLU A 58 7.37 3.66 29.15
CA GLU A 58 8.55 3.06 28.51
C GLU A 58 8.99 1.77 29.25
N SER A 59 8.03 0.92 29.63
CA SER A 59 8.34 -0.37 30.25
C SER A 59 8.80 -1.39 29.22
N TYR A 60 9.88 -2.12 29.50
CA TYR A 60 10.39 -3.15 28.60
C TYR A 60 9.40 -4.32 28.43
N ALA A 61 8.71 -4.71 29.47
CA ALA A 61 7.78 -5.84 29.46
C ALA A 61 6.47 -5.46 30.16
N GLY A 62 5.33 -5.78 29.53
CA GLY A 62 4.00 -5.59 30.12
C GLY A 62 3.65 -4.13 30.38
N SER A 63 3.93 -3.23 29.44
CA SER A 63 3.58 -1.81 29.54
C SER A 63 2.07 -1.61 29.47
N ARG A 64 1.56 -0.57 30.14
CA ARG A 64 0.16 -0.13 29.99
C ARG A 64 -0.14 0.27 28.54
N SER A 65 0.83 0.84 27.88
CA SER A 65 0.72 1.24 26.46
C SER A 65 0.53 0.04 25.53
N PHE A 66 1.11 -1.13 25.87
CA PHE A 66 0.81 -2.37 25.14
C PHE A 66 -0.62 -2.85 25.39
N ASP A 67 -1.12 -2.78 26.63
CA ASP A 67 -2.50 -3.12 26.91
C ASP A 67 -3.47 -2.21 26.17
N SER A 68 -3.23 -0.90 26.17
CA SER A 68 -4.02 0.09 25.41
C SER A 68 -4.03 -0.22 23.90
N PHE A 69 -2.86 -0.57 23.34
CA PHE A 69 -2.72 -0.97 21.94
C PHE A 69 -3.46 -2.27 21.63
N ARG A 70 -3.24 -3.33 22.43
CA ARG A 70 -3.92 -4.63 22.26
C ARG A 70 -5.43 -4.47 22.32
N ASP A 71 -5.92 -3.72 23.33
CA ASP A 71 -7.33 -3.48 23.50
C ASP A 71 -7.93 -2.69 22.33
N ALA A 72 -7.20 -1.70 21.78
CA ALA A 72 -7.62 -1.00 20.56
C ALA A 72 -7.70 -1.92 19.34
N VAL A 73 -6.72 -2.82 19.14
CA VAL A 73 -6.73 -3.81 18.07
C VAL A 73 -7.94 -4.74 18.21
N ASN A 74 -8.21 -5.23 19.42
CA ASN A 74 -9.35 -6.11 19.66
C ASN A 74 -10.70 -5.37 19.52
N ASP A 75 -10.83 -4.17 20.06
CA ASP A 75 -12.07 -3.38 20.03
C ASP A 75 -12.46 -2.98 18.59
N VAL A 76 -11.51 -2.54 17.81
CA VAL A 76 -11.74 -2.02 16.45
C VAL A 76 -11.77 -3.15 15.43
N LEU A 77 -10.82 -4.08 15.50
CA LEU A 77 -10.59 -5.09 14.47
C LEU A 77 -11.07 -6.50 14.85
N GLY A 78 -11.26 -6.80 16.14
CA GLY A 78 -11.75 -8.08 16.63
C GLY A 78 -10.68 -9.18 16.70
N PHE A 79 -9.40 -8.83 16.89
CA PHE A 79 -8.29 -9.76 17.01
C PHE A 79 -7.58 -9.62 18.36
N PRO A 80 -7.76 -10.59 19.29
CA PRO A 80 -7.20 -10.49 20.65
C PRO A 80 -5.71 -10.84 20.74
N LEU A 81 -5.18 -11.64 19.80
CA LEU A 81 -3.79 -12.11 19.82
C LEU A 81 -2.97 -11.27 18.85
N VAL A 82 -2.17 -10.33 19.37
CA VAL A 82 -1.43 -9.36 18.57
C VAL A 82 0.08 -9.39 18.85
N VAL A 83 0.87 -9.41 17.78
CA VAL A 83 2.34 -9.27 17.81
C VAL A 83 2.69 -7.94 17.16
N PRO A 84 3.13 -6.94 17.93
CA PRO A 84 3.54 -5.65 17.39
C PRO A 84 4.85 -5.76 16.61
N ALA A 85 5.03 -4.84 15.66
CA ALA A 85 6.24 -4.68 14.86
C ALA A 85 6.49 -3.19 14.57
N HIS A 86 7.75 -2.82 14.29
CA HIS A 86 8.09 -1.41 14.04
C HIS A 86 7.42 -0.82 12.80
N GLN A 87 6.98 -1.65 11.84
CA GLN A 87 6.21 -1.26 10.66
C GLN A 87 5.63 -2.48 9.93
N GLY A 88 4.81 -2.26 8.88
CA GLY A 88 4.16 -3.33 8.13
C GLY A 88 5.13 -4.40 7.61
N ARG A 89 6.27 -4.02 6.99
CA ARG A 89 7.24 -5.00 6.50
C ARG A 89 7.93 -5.82 7.62
N GLY A 90 7.99 -5.30 8.83
CA GLY A 90 8.40 -6.06 10.01
C GLY A 90 7.34 -7.11 10.36
N ALA A 91 6.06 -6.73 10.38
CA ALA A 91 4.95 -7.66 10.55
C ALA A 91 4.94 -8.75 9.47
N GLU A 92 5.14 -8.39 8.19
CA GLU A 92 5.29 -9.34 7.07
C GLU A 92 6.47 -10.29 7.30
N SER A 93 7.62 -9.80 7.76
CA SER A 93 8.81 -10.63 8.06
C SER A 93 8.53 -11.66 9.14
N VAL A 94 7.85 -11.26 10.22
CA VAL A 94 7.44 -12.15 11.31
C VAL A 94 6.45 -13.20 10.79
N PHE A 95 5.42 -12.77 10.07
CA PHE A 95 4.35 -13.64 9.61
C PHE A 95 4.84 -14.65 8.55
N PHE A 96 5.37 -14.17 7.42
CA PHE A 96 5.79 -15.06 6.33
C PHE A 96 6.94 -15.98 6.73
N GLY A 97 7.78 -15.54 7.65
CA GLY A 97 8.78 -16.43 8.22
C GLY A 97 8.24 -17.54 9.12
N ALA A 98 6.99 -17.45 9.57
CA ALA A 98 6.33 -18.49 10.35
C ALA A 98 5.47 -19.44 9.49
N VAL A 99 5.07 -19.00 8.27
CA VAL A 99 4.10 -19.75 7.45
C VAL A 99 4.65 -20.25 6.11
N ILE A 100 5.76 -19.71 5.59
CA ILE A 100 6.25 -20.06 4.26
C ILE A 100 7.42 -21.02 4.34
N ASP A 101 7.24 -22.17 3.73
CA ASP A 101 8.29 -23.13 3.40
C ASP A 101 8.62 -23.07 1.88
N PRO A 102 9.84 -23.46 1.45
CA PRO A 102 10.23 -23.42 0.05
C PRO A 102 9.27 -24.17 -0.88
N GLY A 103 8.85 -23.52 -1.96
CA GLY A 103 7.94 -24.05 -2.95
C GLY A 103 6.45 -23.87 -2.65
N GLU A 104 6.10 -23.31 -1.49
CA GLU A 104 4.70 -22.99 -1.18
C GLU A 104 4.18 -21.80 -1.96
N ILE A 105 2.88 -21.79 -2.19
CA ILE A 105 2.16 -20.81 -3.00
C ILE A 105 1.29 -19.95 -2.08
N VAL A 106 1.33 -18.63 -2.29
CA VAL A 106 0.40 -17.68 -1.69
C VAL A 106 -0.38 -16.99 -2.79
N PRO A 107 -1.65 -17.36 -3.04
CA PRO A 107 -2.53 -16.60 -3.92
C PRO A 107 -3.02 -15.33 -3.23
N SER A 108 -3.08 -14.22 -4.00
CA SER A 108 -3.63 -12.94 -3.56
C SER A 108 -4.33 -12.23 -4.73
N ASN A 109 -5.21 -11.26 -4.43
CA ASN A 109 -5.76 -10.37 -5.46
C ASN A 109 -4.66 -9.56 -6.17
N ALA A 110 -3.68 -9.03 -5.46
CA ALA A 110 -2.34 -8.65 -5.93
C ALA A 110 -1.44 -8.36 -4.74
N HIS A 111 -0.23 -8.91 -4.76
CA HIS A 111 0.74 -8.68 -3.69
C HIS A 111 1.34 -7.29 -3.75
N PHE A 112 1.50 -6.67 -2.58
CA PHE A 112 2.34 -5.50 -2.45
C PHE A 112 3.83 -5.91 -2.63
N ASP A 113 4.71 -4.95 -2.97
CA ASP A 113 6.12 -5.21 -3.29
C ASP A 113 6.88 -5.92 -2.16
N THR A 114 6.71 -5.47 -0.91
CA THR A 114 7.37 -6.09 0.24
C THR A 114 6.75 -7.44 0.60
N THR A 115 5.44 -7.60 0.44
CA THR A 115 4.75 -8.88 0.64
C THR A 115 5.29 -9.94 -0.31
N ARG A 116 5.33 -9.63 -1.62
CA ARG A 116 5.95 -10.49 -2.63
C ARG A 116 7.40 -10.80 -2.30
N ALA A 117 8.20 -9.80 -1.95
CA ALA A 117 9.60 -9.98 -1.59
C ALA A 117 9.78 -10.92 -0.38
N HIS A 118 8.92 -10.82 0.65
CA HIS A 118 8.98 -11.72 1.81
C HIS A 118 8.63 -13.16 1.49
N ILE A 119 7.77 -13.40 0.50
CA ILE A 119 7.45 -14.74 0.02
C ILE A 119 8.61 -15.28 -0.83
N GLU A 120 9.06 -14.52 -1.83
CA GLU A 120 10.07 -14.95 -2.81
C GLU A 120 11.47 -15.15 -2.20
N VAL A 121 11.89 -14.36 -1.19
CA VAL A 121 13.17 -14.58 -0.49
C VAL A 121 13.19 -15.83 0.40
N ARG A 122 12.05 -16.49 0.54
CA ARG A 122 11.90 -17.80 1.21
C ARG A 122 11.65 -18.93 0.22
N ASP A 123 11.94 -18.69 -1.07
CA ASP A 123 11.68 -19.63 -2.16
C ASP A 123 10.19 -20.01 -2.31
N GLY A 124 9.27 -19.18 -1.79
CA GLY A 124 7.84 -19.27 -2.00
C GLY A 124 7.40 -18.60 -3.30
N ILE A 125 6.18 -18.86 -3.71
CA ILE A 125 5.57 -18.35 -4.96
C ILE A 125 4.44 -17.37 -4.60
N ALA A 126 4.62 -16.10 -4.92
CA ALA A 126 3.58 -15.09 -4.81
C ALA A 126 2.74 -15.07 -6.11
N LEU A 127 1.52 -15.62 -6.05
CA LEU A 127 0.62 -15.75 -7.19
C LEU A 127 -0.48 -14.69 -7.15
N ASP A 128 -0.50 -13.79 -8.13
CA ASP A 128 -1.57 -12.78 -8.24
C ASP A 128 -2.74 -13.33 -9.06
N LEU A 129 -3.94 -13.18 -8.51
CA LEU A 129 -5.21 -13.59 -9.11
C LEU A 129 -6.19 -12.40 -9.14
N PRO A 130 -5.87 -11.30 -9.85
CA PRO A 130 -6.77 -10.16 -9.97
C PRO A 130 -7.97 -10.51 -10.85
N VAL A 131 -9.11 -9.83 -10.63
CA VAL A 131 -10.22 -9.88 -11.59
C VAL A 131 -9.80 -9.27 -12.93
N PRO A 132 -10.33 -9.74 -14.08
CA PRO A 132 -9.99 -9.18 -15.39
C PRO A 132 -10.17 -7.66 -15.49
N ALA A 133 -11.19 -7.12 -14.83
CA ALA A 133 -11.46 -5.68 -14.76
C ALA A 133 -10.31 -4.86 -14.18
N ALA A 134 -9.48 -5.43 -13.30
CA ALA A 134 -8.32 -4.76 -12.70
C ALA A 134 -7.23 -4.43 -13.73
N LEU A 135 -7.20 -5.15 -14.85
CA LEU A 135 -6.20 -4.98 -15.92
C LEU A 135 -6.62 -3.96 -17.00
N ASP A 136 -7.87 -3.51 -16.97
CA ASP A 136 -8.38 -2.46 -17.86
C ASP A 136 -8.39 -1.11 -17.12
N PRO A 137 -7.51 -0.16 -17.46
CA PRO A 137 -7.41 1.10 -16.75
C PRO A 137 -8.62 2.02 -16.96
N ASP A 138 -9.40 1.83 -18.02
CA ASP A 138 -10.53 2.69 -18.38
C ASP A 138 -11.86 2.22 -17.85
N LEU A 139 -11.95 0.93 -17.52
CA LEU A 139 -13.17 0.35 -17.02
C LEU A 139 -13.52 0.93 -15.64
N ASP A 140 -14.65 1.61 -15.57
CA ASP A 140 -15.14 2.21 -14.33
C ASP A 140 -16.16 1.28 -13.67
N VAL A 141 -15.68 0.38 -12.82
CA VAL A 141 -16.48 -0.55 -12.02
C VAL A 141 -16.12 -0.45 -10.54
N PRO A 142 -17.06 -0.70 -9.61
CA PRO A 142 -16.92 -0.31 -8.21
C PRO A 142 -15.80 -1.02 -7.44
N PHE A 143 -15.47 -2.29 -7.78
CA PHE A 143 -14.57 -3.14 -6.99
C PHE A 143 -13.52 -3.86 -7.86
N LYS A 144 -12.58 -3.09 -8.42
CA LYS A 144 -11.46 -3.65 -9.21
C LYS A 144 -10.36 -4.30 -8.35
N GLY A 145 -10.46 -4.17 -7.04
CA GLY A 145 -9.56 -4.83 -6.09
C GLY A 145 -9.94 -6.29 -5.79
N ASP A 146 -11.08 -6.76 -6.27
CA ASP A 146 -11.54 -8.14 -6.03
C ASP A 146 -10.55 -9.19 -6.56
N MET A 147 -10.53 -10.36 -5.90
CA MET A 147 -9.82 -11.55 -6.37
C MET A 147 -10.68 -12.32 -7.37
N ASN A 148 -10.05 -12.88 -8.38
CA ASN A 148 -10.70 -13.84 -9.28
C ASN A 148 -10.92 -15.18 -8.55
N THR A 149 -12.16 -15.40 -8.12
CA THR A 149 -12.55 -16.58 -7.33
C THR A 149 -12.61 -17.86 -8.15
N GLU A 150 -12.82 -17.78 -9.47
CA GLU A 150 -12.74 -18.95 -10.36
C GLU A 150 -11.30 -19.46 -10.40
N SER A 151 -10.33 -18.57 -10.66
CA SER A 151 -8.90 -18.93 -10.67
C SER A 151 -8.40 -19.41 -9.30
N LEU A 152 -8.94 -18.87 -8.19
CA LEU A 152 -8.63 -19.39 -6.86
C LEU A 152 -9.14 -20.82 -6.67
N THR A 153 -10.38 -21.11 -7.11
CA THR A 153 -10.96 -22.43 -7.02
C THR A 153 -10.19 -23.43 -7.89
N GLU A 154 -9.88 -23.06 -9.14
CA GLU A 154 -9.07 -23.90 -10.04
C GLU A 154 -7.69 -24.24 -9.45
N LEU A 155 -7.04 -23.27 -8.80
CA LEU A 155 -5.76 -23.49 -8.12
C LEU A 155 -5.90 -24.50 -6.98
N LEU A 156 -6.92 -24.29 -6.12
CA LEU A 156 -7.10 -25.12 -4.92
C LEU A 156 -7.61 -26.53 -5.22
N ASP A 157 -8.41 -26.71 -6.29
CA ASP A 157 -8.85 -28.03 -6.79
C ASP A 157 -7.75 -28.76 -7.58
N GLY A 158 -6.73 -28.02 -8.06
CA GLY A 158 -5.66 -28.55 -8.89
C GLY A 158 -4.53 -29.23 -8.11
N GLU A 159 -3.52 -29.72 -8.85
CA GLU A 159 -2.34 -30.41 -8.28
C GLU A 159 -1.53 -29.51 -7.34
N ASP A 160 -1.57 -28.19 -7.54
CA ASP A 160 -0.85 -27.20 -6.71
C ASP A 160 -1.61 -26.81 -5.43
N GLY A 161 -2.86 -27.23 -5.26
CA GLY A 161 -3.70 -26.86 -4.11
C GLY A 161 -3.10 -27.22 -2.76
N GLU A 162 -2.43 -28.38 -2.66
CA GLU A 162 -1.74 -28.79 -1.44
C GLU A 162 -0.56 -27.87 -1.09
N ARG A 163 0.06 -27.26 -2.09
CA ARG A 163 1.18 -26.31 -1.91
C ARG A 163 0.74 -24.91 -1.47
N VAL A 164 -0.55 -24.63 -1.51
CA VAL A 164 -1.05 -23.34 -1.00
C VAL A 164 -0.97 -23.32 0.52
N SER A 165 -0.17 -22.45 1.09
CA SER A 165 -0.01 -22.31 2.54
C SER A 165 -1.14 -21.49 3.17
N ILE A 166 -1.48 -20.38 2.57
CA ILE A 166 -2.55 -19.46 2.97
C ILE A 166 -3.16 -18.79 1.73
N VAL A 167 -4.38 -18.28 1.86
CA VAL A 167 -5.00 -17.34 0.89
C VAL A 167 -4.91 -15.93 1.47
N MET A 168 -4.58 -14.94 0.65
CA MET A 168 -4.39 -13.57 1.09
C MET A 168 -5.22 -12.57 0.27
N LEU A 169 -5.77 -11.53 0.93
CA LEU A 169 -6.38 -10.36 0.27
C LEU A 169 -5.76 -9.07 0.79
N THR A 170 -5.47 -8.14 -0.09
CA THR A 170 -4.99 -6.79 0.25
C THR A 170 -6.12 -5.77 0.14
N LEU A 171 -6.45 -5.09 1.23
CA LEU A 171 -7.51 -4.08 1.38
C LEU A 171 -6.91 -2.69 1.64
N THR A 172 -7.11 -1.64 0.86
CA THR A 172 -7.43 -1.62 -0.57
C THR A 172 -6.24 -2.14 -1.37
N ASN A 173 -6.48 -2.69 -2.56
CA ASN A 173 -5.40 -3.27 -3.35
C ASN A 173 -4.45 -2.20 -3.91
N ASN A 174 -3.33 -1.96 -3.23
CA ASN A 174 -2.36 -0.93 -3.59
C ASN A 174 -1.66 -1.20 -4.92
N ALA A 175 -1.26 -2.43 -5.20
CA ALA A 175 -0.62 -2.81 -6.47
C ALA A 175 -1.60 -2.70 -7.66
N GLY A 176 -2.87 -2.92 -7.42
CA GLY A 176 -3.97 -2.78 -8.39
C GLY A 176 -4.59 -1.39 -8.46
N GLY A 177 -3.88 -0.33 -8.08
CA GLY A 177 -4.39 1.04 -8.23
C GLY A 177 -5.16 1.59 -7.02
N GLY A 178 -4.96 1.03 -5.83
CA GLY A 178 -5.67 1.47 -4.62
C GLY A 178 -7.16 1.09 -4.63
N GLN A 179 -7.52 0.07 -5.41
CA GLN A 179 -8.90 -0.33 -5.64
C GLN A 179 -9.46 -1.12 -4.46
N PRO A 180 -10.73 -0.88 -4.06
CA PRO A 180 -11.37 -1.60 -2.97
C PRO A 180 -11.76 -3.02 -3.37
N VAL A 181 -11.89 -3.86 -2.33
CA VAL A 181 -12.42 -5.22 -2.39
C VAL A 181 -13.84 -5.23 -1.83
N SER A 182 -14.79 -5.87 -2.54
CA SER A 182 -16.17 -5.95 -2.11
C SER A 182 -16.37 -6.91 -0.93
N MET A 183 -17.37 -6.69 -0.12
CA MET A 183 -17.77 -7.61 0.95
C MET A 183 -18.17 -8.98 0.37
N ALA A 184 -18.84 -8.97 -0.79
CA ALA A 184 -19.21 -10.20 -1.49
C ALA A 184 -17.97 -11.03 -1.86
N ASN A 185 -16.93 -10.39 -2.40
CA ASN A 185 -15.69 -11.08 -2.75
C ASN A 185 -14.93 -11.59 -1.52
N ILE A 186 -14.81 -10.79 -0.45
CA ILE A 186 -14.18 -11.22 0.81
C ILE A 186 -14.86 -12.50 1.34
N ARG A 187 -16.20 -12.52 1.38
CA ARG A 187 -16.97 -13.68 1.83
C ARG A 187 -16.78 -14.91 0.94
N GLU A 188 -16.78 -14.71 -0.37
CA GLU A 188 -16.60 -15.82 -1.32
C GLU A 188 -15.18 -16.41 -1.23
N VAL A 189 -14.15 -15.58 -1.16
CA VAL A 189 -12.76 -16.03 -0.94
C VAL A 189 -12.63 -16.78 0.39
N ALA A 190 -13.24 -16.26 1.46
CA ALA A 190 -13.26 -16.94 2.76
C ALA A 190 -13.98 -18.29 2.71
N ARG A 191 -15.09 -18.39 1.98
CA ARG A 191 -15.81 -19.65 1.79
C ARG A 191 -14.93 -20.68 1.07
N ILE A 192 -14.34 -20.29 -0.05
CA ILE A 192 -13.46 -21.16 -0.85
C ILE A 192 -12.25 -21.63 0.00
N ALA A 193 -11.58 -20.70 0.69
CA ALA A 193 -10.44 -21.04 1.54
C ALA A 193 -10.83 -22.08 2.62
N ARG A 194 -11.95 -21.86 3.31
CA ARG A 194 -12.46 -22.80 4.34
C ARG A 194 -12.80 -24.17 3.78
N GLU A 195 -13.42 -24.26 2.60
CA GLU A 195 -13.75 -25.55 1.95
C GLU A 195 -12.49 -26.37 1.65
N HIS A 196 -11.36 -25.69 1.37
CA HIS A 196 -10.07 -26.33 1.14
C HIS A 196 -9.16 -26.39 2.38
N SER A 197 -9.71 -26.10 3.57
CA SER A 197 -8.96 -26.08 4.84
C SER A 197 -7.75 -25.12 4.83
N LYS A 198 -7.84 -24.02 4.06
CA LYS A 198 -6.83 -22.97 4.03
C LYS A 198 -7.27 -21.79 4.89
N LYS A 199 -6.30 -21.09 5.49
CA LYS A 199 -6.56 -19.88 6.26
C LYS A 199 -6.62 -18.66 5.33
N LEU A 200 -7.54 -17.72 5.63
CA LEU A 200 -7.61 -16.42 4.97
C LEU A 200 -6.91 -15.37 5.84
N VAL A 201 -5.94 -14.67 5.27
CA VAL A 201 -5.22 -13.56 5.89
C VAL A 201 -5.44 -12.28 5.11
N LEU A 202 -5.80 -11.19 5.79
CA LEU A 202 -6.01 -9.90 5.15
C LEU A 202 -4.85 -8.94 5.45
N ASP A 203 -4.29 -8.33 4.41
CA ASP A 203 -3.52 -7.09 4.60
C ASP A 203 -4.52 -5.94 4.74
N ILE A 204 -4.58 -5.42 5.96
CA ILE A 204 -5.56 -4.42 6.36
C ILE A 204 -4.97 -3.01 6.48
N ALA A 205 -3.87 -2.74 5.81
CA ALA A 205 -3.21 -1.44 5.89
C ALA A 205 -4.15 -0.26 5.60
N ARG A 206 -5.21 -0.46 4.78
CA ARG A 206 -6.24 0.54 4.44
C ARG A 206 -7.66 0.01 4.59
N PHE A 207 -7.92 -0.65 5.70
CA PHE A 207 -9.22 -1.29 6.00
C PHE A 207 -10.37 -0.29 6.11
N ALA A 208 -10.11 0.90 6.65
CA ALA A 208 -11.13 1.92 6.84
C ALA A 208 -11.53 2.56 5.50
N GLU A 209 -10.56 2.83 4.60
CA GLU A 209 -10.82 3.26 3.24
C GLU A 209 -11.63 2.19 2.48
N ASN A 210 -11.30 0.91 2.64
CA ASN A 210 -12.06 -0.19 2.02
C ASN A 210 -13.49 -0.28 2.54
N ALA A 211 -13.69 -0.16 3.85
CA ALA A 211 -15.03 -0.15 4.46
C ALA A 211 -15.88 1.04 4.00
N TRP A 212 -15.26 2.22 3.79
CA TRP A 212 -15.93 3.37 3.19
C TRP A 212 -16.48 3.04 1.81
N PHE A 213 -15.68 2.45 0.93
CA PHE A 213 -16.12 2.07 -0.41
C PHE A 213 -17.18 0.98 -0.43
N ILE A 214 -17.13 0.01 0.49
CA ILE A 214 -18.20 -0.97 0.67
C ILE A 214 -19.52 -0.23 0.99
N ARG A 215 -19.49 0.70 1.95
CA ARG A 215 -20.69 1.50 2.30
C ARG A 215 -21.20 2.30 1.13
N GLU A 216 -20.33 2.92 0.35
CA GLU A 216 -20.66 3.81 -0.74
C GLU A 216 -21.17 3.07 -1.99
N ARG A 217 -20.64 1.89 -2.29
CA ARG A 217 -20.75 1.24 -3.60
C ARG A 217 -21.44 -0.12 -3.59
N GLU A 218 -21.55 -0.79 -2.42
CA GLU A 218 -22.14 -2.12 -2.35
C GLU A 218 -23.56 -2.10 -1.82
N GLU A 219 -24.46 -2.80 -2.52
CA GLU A 219 -25.88 -2.85 -2.16
C GLU A 219 -26.07 -3.44 -0.74
N GLY A 220 -26.94 -2.80 0.07
CA GLY A 220 -27.25 -3.22 1.43
C GLY A 220 -26.28 -2.70 2.51
N PHE A 221 -25.30 -1.87 2.15
CA PHE A 221 -24.34 -1.31 3.12
C PHE A 221 -24.47 0.20 3.35
N ALA A 222 -25.24 0.94 2.53
CA ALA A 222 -25.33 2.40 2.57
C ALA A 222 -25.72 2.97 3.95
N ASP A 223 -26.61 2.30 4.68
CA ASP A 223 -27.10 2.74 6.00
C ASP A 223 -26.36 2.07 7.17
N ARG A 224 -25.30 1.32 6.91
CA ARG A 224 -24.55 0.64 7.97
C ARG A 224 -23.45 1.53 8.55
N ALA A 225 -23.26 1.45 9.86
CA ALA A 225 -22.14 2.11 10.53
C ALA A 225 -20.79 1.53 10.06
N LEU A 226 -19.78 2.37 9.87
CA LEU A 226 -18.45 1.93 9.45
C LEU A 226 -17.84 0.87 10.37
N PRO A 227 -17.93 0.98 11.72
CA PRO A 227 -17.45 -0.08 12.60
C PRO A 227 -18.10 -1.44 12.36
N ASP A 228 -19.39 -1.48 12.00
CA ASP A 228 -20.08 -2.73 11.71
C ASP A 228 -19.61 -3.35 10.38
N ILE A 229 -19.35 -2.51 9.38
CA ILE A 229 -18.79 -2.96 8.10
C ILE A 229 -17.38 -3.55 8.32
N VAL A 230 -16.54 -2.86 9.08
CA VAL A 230 -15.19 -3.34 9.44
C VAL A 230 -15.26 -4.68 10.15
N ARG A 231 -16.12 -4.82 11.17
CA ARG A 231 -16.28 -6.08 11.90
C ARG A 231 -16.78 -7.22 11.01
N ASN A 232 -17.70 -6.93 10.08
CA ASN A 232 -18.19 -7.93 9.12
C ASN A 232 -17.07 -8.36 8.16
N MET A 233 -16.33 -7.40 7.61
CA MET A 233 -15.22 -7.64 6.67
C MET A 233 -14.11 -8.46 7.32
N LEU A 234 -13.65 -8.04 8.50
CA LEU A 234 -12.55 -8.68 9.21
C LEU A 234 -12.99 -9.99 9.91
N GLY A 235 -14.29 -10.13 10.18
CA GLY A 235 -14.88 -11.37 10.74
C GLY A 235 -14.69 -12.60 9.87
N GLU A 236 -14.43 -12.42 8.57
CA GLU A 236 -14.21 -13.52 7.63
C GLU A 236 -12.75 -14.06 7.66
N ALA A 237 -11.81 -13.34 8.28
CA ALA A 237 -10.39 -13.68 8.28
C ALA A 237 -9.93 -14.42 9.53
N ASP A 238 -8.95 -15.30 9.37
CA ASP A 238 -8.25 -16.00 10.46
C ASP A 238 -7.16 -15.11 11.08
N GLY A 239 -6.57 -14.21 10.27
CA GLY A 239 -5.52 -13.30 10.72
C GLY A 239 -5.40 -12.06 9.84
N VAL A 240 -4.67 -11.08 10.35
CA VAL A 240 -4.44 -9.81 9.66
C VAL A 240 -3.00 -9.36 9.77
N LEU A 241 -2.52 -8.68 8.71
CA LEU A 241 -1.28 -7.93 8.66
C LEU A 241 -1.61 -6.45 8.58
N MET A 242 -0.97 -5.63 9.41
CA MET A 242 -1.23 -4.20 9.44
C MET A 242 0.05 -3.38 9.37
N SER A 243 0.04 -2.39 8.48
CA SER A 243 0.95 -1.25 8.58
C SER A 243 0.21 -0.09 9.24
N ALA A 244 0.50 0.18 10.51
CA ALA A 244 -0.12 1.27 11.26
C ALA A 244 0.21 2.67 10.69
N LYS A 245 1.18 2.74 9.79
CA LYS A 245 1.59 3.96 9.09
C LYS A 245 0.58 4.47 8.05
N LYS A 246 -0.58 3.83 7.92
CA LYS A 246 -1.66 4.18 6.99
C LYS A 246 -2.94 4.46 7.77
N ASP A 247 -3.88 3.52 7.86
CA ASP A 247 -5.17 3.80 8.50
C ASP A 247 -5.13 3.96 10.03
N ALA A 248 -4.10 3.46 10.73
CA ALA A 248 -3.91 3.89 12.12
C ALA A 248 -3.33 5.31 12.26
N ILE A 249 -3.11 6.04 11.15
CA ILE A 249 -2.66 7.45 11.07
C ILE A 249 -1.37 7.71 11.87
N ALA A 250 -0.59 6.67 12.15
CA ALA A 250 0.66 6.78 12.90
C ALA A 250 1.87 6.97 11.97
N ASN A 251 2.96 7.52 12.49
CA ASN A 251 4.18 7.72 11.71
C ASN A 251 5.11 6.50 11.74
N ILE A 252 4.84 5.54 12.62
CA ILE A 252 5.58 4.29 12.78
C ILE A 252 4.60 3.18 13.19
N GLY A 253 5.02 1.92 13.09
CA GLY A 253 4.31 0.77 13.63
C GLY A 253 3.63 -0.11 12.60
N GLY A 254 3.38 -1.31 13.05
CA GLY A 254 2.64 -2.38 12.37
C GLY A 254 2.42 -3.53 13.33
N PHE A 255 1.68 -4.53 12.91
CA PHE A 255 1.43 -5.73 13.71
C PHE A 255 0.92 -6.89 12.85
N VAL A 256 1.07 -8.08 13.40
CA VAL A 256 0.32 -9.28 13.03
C VAL A 256 -0.71 -9.50 14.11
N ALA A 257 -1.95 -9.79 13.74
CA ALA A 257 -2.94 -10.23 14.72
C ALA A 257 -3.74 -11.43 14.21
N ILE A 258 -4.06 -12.35 15.11
CA ILE A 258 -4.84 -13.54 14.83
C ILE A 258 -5.97 -13.68 15.85
N ARG A 259 -7.00 -14.43 15.48
CA ARG A 259 -8.20 -14.57 16.30
C ARG A 259 -8.06 -15.69 17.32
N GLU A 260 -7.55 -16.80 16.90
CA GLU A 260 -7.41 -18.04 17.63
C GLU A 260 -6.09 -18.71 17.22
N ASP A 261 -5.73 -19.86 17.81
CA ASP A 261 -4.52 -20.63 17.53
C ASP A 261 -3.32 -20.16 18.37
N GLU A 262 -3.34 -20.49 19.64
CA GLU A 262 -2.26 -20.17 20.60
C GLU A 262 -0.89 -20.73 20.15
N VAL A 263 -0.85 -21.92 19.53
CA VAL A 263 0.40 -22.53 19.06
C VAL A 263 1.02 -21.71 17.93
N PHE A 264 0.18 -21.24 17.01
CA PHE A 264 0.65 -20.35 15.95
C PHE A 264 1.04 -18.98 16.49
N PHE A 265 0.29 -18.48 17.48
CA PHE A 265 0.64 -17.22 18.16
C PHE A 265 2.02 -17.28 18.83
N GLU A 266 2.33 -18.36 19.55
CA GLU A 266 3.65 -18.56 20.15
C GLU A 266 4.78 -18.59 19.09
N ARG A 267 4.53 -19.18 17.92
CA ARG A 267 5.47 -19.14 16.79
C ARG A 267 5.72 -17.72 16.27
N LEU A 268 4.67 -16.93 16.15
CA LEU A 268 4.76 -15.52 15.75
C LEU A 268 5.53 -14.70 16.79
N GLN A 269 5.26 -14.90 18.08
CA GLN A 269 5.98 -14.23 19.16
C GLN A 269 7.46 -14.60 19.17
N ALA A 270 7.79 -15.88 19.03
CA ALA A 270 9.20 -16.34 18.99
C ALA A 270 9.98 -15.69 17.84
N ARG A 271 9.36 -15.52 16.68
CA ARG A 271 10.00 -14.79 15.57
C ARG A 271 10.06 -13.29 15.85
N GLY A 272 9.00 -12.71 16.39
CA GLY A 272 8.97 -11.30 16.79
C GLY A 272 10.11 -10.93 17.72
N ILE A 273 10.42 -11.79 18.70
CA ILE A 273 11.54 -11.59 19.63
C ILE A 273 12.88 -11.48 18.90
N VAL A 274 13.09 -12.27 17.86
CA VAL A 274 14.36 -12.29 17.13
C VAL A 274 14.52 -11.07 16.21
N PHE A 275 13.44 -10.63 15.57
CA PHE A 275 13.53 -9.65 14.47
C PHE A 275 13.02 -8.25 14.82
N GLU A 276 12.09 -8.14 15.78
CA GLU A 276 11.45 -6.88 16.15
C GLU A 276 11.79 -6.46 17.58
N GLY A 277 11.48 -7.32 18.55
CA GLY A 277 11.70 -7.06 19.97
C GLY A 277 10.78 -7.89 20.85
N PHE A 278 10.76 -7.61 22.15
CA PHE A 278 9.94 -8.34 23.09
C PHE A 278 8.44 -8.23 22.73
N PRO A 279 7.60 -9.27 22.95
CA PRO A 279 6.23 -9.34 22.45
C PRO A 279 5.30 -8.20 22.88
N THR A 280 5.62 -7.49 23.96
CA THR A 280 4.81 -6.39 24.46
C THR A 280 5.29 -5.01 24.01
N TYR A 281 6.23 -4.93 23.04
CA TYR A 281 6.56 -3.66 22.38
C TYR A 281 6.95 -3.82 20.89
N GLY A 282 7.52 -4.96 20.44
CA GLY A 282 7.80 -5.22 19.03
C GLY A 282 8.66 -4.16 18.32
N GLY A 283 9.71 -3.66 18.99
CA GLY A 283 10.59 -2.62 18.44
C GLY A 283 9.99 -1.20 18.47
N LEU A 284 8.83 -1.00 19.13
CA LEU A 284 8.16 0.28 19.32
C LEU A 284 8.40 0.83 20.73
N ALA A 285 8.36 2.13 20.90
CA ALA A 285 8.27 2.74 22.22
C ALA A 285 6.80 2.73 22.72
N GLY A 286 6.59 2.78 24.02
CA GLY A 286 5.24 2.86 24.60
C GLY A 286 4.42 4.03 24.04
N ARG A 287 5.05 5.18 23.82
CA ARG A 287 4.41 6.33 23.18
C ARG A 287 3.92 6.03 21.76
N ASP A 288 4.61 5.20 21.00
CA ASP A 288 4.19 4.83 19.63
C ASP A 288 2.97 3.89 19.68
N LEU A 289 2.94 2.96 20.65
CA LEU A 289 1.80 2.06 20.89
C LEU A 289 0.54 2.85 21.23
N GLU A 290 0.63 3.86 22.11
CA GLU A 290 -0.49 4.75 22.44
C GLU A 290 -0.97 5.56 21.24
N ALA A 291 -0.05 6.10 20.42
CA ALA A 291 -0.42 6.84 19.21
C ALA A 291 -1.16 5.95 18.20
N ILE A 292 -0.75 4.68 18.06
CA ILE A 292 -1.42 3.69 17.20
C ILE A 292 -2.82 3.36 17.76
N ALA A 293 -2.92 3.12 19.08
CA ALA A 293 -4.20 2.82 19.74
C ALA A 293 -5.22 3.95 19.54
N ALA A 294 -4.79 5.21 19.71
CA ALA A 294 -5.63 6.39 19.46
C ALA A 294 -6.03 6.50 17.98
N GLY A 295 -5.10 6.29 17.05
CA GLY A 295 -5.34 6.38 15.61
C GLY A 295 -6.29 5.28 15.10
N LEU A 296 -6.19 4.05 15.61
CA LEU A 296 -7.12 2.97 15.26
C LEU A 296 -8.56 3.29 15.65
N ARG A 297 -8.78 3.96 16.79
CA ARG A 297 -10.11 4.39 17.22
C ARG A 297 -10.62 5.58 16.41
N GLU A 298 -9.73 6.49 16.02
CA GLU A 298 -10.06 7.71 15.30
C GLU A 298 -10.35 7.48 13.82
N VAL A 299 -9.72 6.51 13.18
CA VAL A 299 -9.79 6.33 11.72
C VAL A 299 -11.19 6.04 11.18
N LEU A 300 -12.11 5.54 12.02
CA LEU A 300 -13.50 5.26 11.65
C LEU A 300 -14.44 6.46 11.83
N ASP A 301 -13.90 7.63 12.18
CA ASP A 301 -14.66 8.87 12.16
C ASP A 301 -15.12 9.21 10.73
N GLU A 302 -16.43 9.43 10.55
CA GLU A 302 -17.03 9.60 9.22
C GLU A 302 -16.58 10.88 8.53
N ASP A 303 -16.42 11.98 9.28
CA ASP A 303 -16.00 13.26 8.70
C ASP A 303 -14.53 13.19 8.26
N TYR A 304 -13.71 12.48 9.04
CA TYR A 304 -12.33 12.20 8.65
C TYR A 304 -12.24 11.35 7.37
N LEU A 305 -12.96 10.23 7.30
CA LEU A 305 -12.93 9.36 6.12
C LEU A 305 -13.50 10.03 4.89
N ARG A 306 -14.62 10.77 5.03
CA ARG A 306 -15.18 11.59 3.94
C ARG A 306 -14.12 12.55 3.39
N HIS A 307 -13.51 13.34 4.26
CA HIS A 307 -12.46 14.28 3.87
C HIS A 307 -11.29 13.56 3.17
N ARG A 308 -10.90 12.40 3.69
CA ARG A 308 -9.81 11.58 3.13
C ARG A 308 -10.10 11.13 1.70
N ILE A 309 -11.27 10.55 1.46
CA ILE A 309 -11.69 10.03 0.15
C ILE A 309 -11.94 11.19 -0.83
N GLU A 310 -12.66 12.23 -0.42
CA GLU A 310 -12.91 13.40 -1.24
C GLU A 310 -11.62 14.13 -1.67
N GLN A 311 -10.61 14.19 -0.81
CA GLN A 311 -9.33 14.81 -1.15
C GLN A 311 -8.60 14.06 -2.29
N VAL A 312 -8.63 12.73 -2.28
CA VAL A 312 -8.04 11.91 -3.35
C VAL A 312 -8.87 12.00 -4.63
N ALA A 313 -10.19 11.94 -4.52
CA ALA A 313 -11.11 12.13 -5.64
C ALA A 313 -10.93 13.50 -6.29
N TYR A 314 -10.76 14.56 -5.50
CA TYR A 314 -10.45 15.90 -5.99
C TYR A 314 -9.16 15.94 -6.81
N LEU A 315 -8.07 15.34 -6.31
CA LEU A 315 -6.83 15.25 -7.09
C LEU A 315 -7.05 14.52 -8.42
N GLY A 316 -7.83 13.44 -8.42
CA GLY A 316 -8.18 12.72 -9.65
C GLY A 316 -8.94 13.61 -10.64
N ALA A 317 -9.96 14.34 -10.17
CA ALA A 317 -10.76 15.22 -11.00
C ALA A 317 -9.92 16.34 -11.64
N VAL A 318 -9.10 17.04 -10.88
CA VAL A 318 -8.27 18.15 -11.43
C VAL A 318 -7.19 17.64 -12.39
N LEU A 319 -6.65 16.44 -12.19
CA LEU A 319 -5.73 15.80 -13.15
C LEU A 319 -6.45 15.43 -14.45
N GLU A 320 -7.65 14.88 -14.37
CA GLU A 320 -8.46 14.51 -15.54
C GLU A 320 -8.90 15.76 -16.34
N GLU A 321 -9.26 16.85 -15.67
CA GLU A 321 -9.54 18.14 -16.30
C GLU A 321 -8.36 18.69 -17.11
N GLN A 322 -7.13 18.39 -16.70
CA GLN A 322 -5.90 18.72 -17.43
C GLN A 322 -5.54 17.69 -18.52
N GLY A 323 -6.38 16.70 -18.77
CA GLY A 323 -6.17 15.70 -19.82
C GLY A 323 -5.24 14.55 -19.44
N ALA A 324 -4.88 14.40 -18.16
CA ALA A 324 -4.09 13.27 -17.71
C ALA A 324 -4.89 11.96 -17.82
N ALA A 325 -4.26 10.90 -18.33
CA ALA A 325 -4.87 9.58 -18.36
C ALA A 325 -4.72 8.90 -16.99
N LEU A 326 -5.85 8.50 -16.39
CA LEU A 326 -5.92 7.89 -15.08
C LEU A 326 -6.35 6.42 -15.15
N LEU A 327 -6.00 5.67 -14.12
CA LEU A 327 -6.67 4.40 -13.81
C LEU A 327 -8.01 4.72 -13.13
N LYS A 328 -9.11 4.17 -13.64
CA LYS A 328 -10.49 4.37 -13.16
C LYS A 328 -11.04 3.11 -12.47
N PRO A 329 -11.93 3.32 -11.47
CA PRO A 329 -12.19 4.57 -10.74
C PRO A 329 -10.97 5.00 -9.88
N VAL A 330 -10.99 6.24 -9.38
CA VAL A 330 -9.96 6.72 -8.44
C VAL A 330 -10.06 5.93 -7.13
N GLY A 331 -8.94 5.51 -6.60
CA GLY A 331 -8.85 4.73 -5.35
C GLY A 331 -8.90 5.59 -4.08
N GLY A 332 -8.71 4.96 -2.92
CA GLY A 332 -8.88 5.63 -1.61
C GLY A 332 -7.68 6.47 -1.17
N HIS A 333 -6.45 6.11 -1.58
CA HIS A 333 -5.24 6.74 -1.03
C HIS A 333 -4.38 7.46 -2.06
N ALA A 334 -4.61 7.23 -3.33
CA ALA A 334 -3.76 7.72 -4.40
C ALA A 334 -4.52 7.84 -5.72
N VAL A 335 -4.02 8.71 -6.59
CA VAL A 335 -4.37 8.73 -8.01
C VAL A 335 -3.26 8.01 -8.77
N TYR A 336 -3.64 7.21 -9.76
CA TYR A 336 -2.69 6.47 -10.60
C TYR A 336 -2.79 6.97 -12.05
N LEU A 337 -1.70 7.60 -12.51
CA LEU A 337 -1.55 8.05 -13.90
C LEU A 337 -1.16 6.87 -14.78
N ASN A 338 -1.78 6.76 -15.95
CA ASN A 338 -1.43 5.75 -16.94
C ASN A 338 -0.31 6.26 -17.86
N ALA A 339 0.93 5.96 -17.46
CA ALA A 339 2.12 6.40 -18.22
C ALA A 339 2.18 5.83 -19.62
N GLY A 340 1.67 4.63 -19.87
CA GLY A 340 1.62 4.04 -21.20
C GLY A 340 0.73 4.82 -22.17
N ARG A 341 -0.30 5.53 -21.67
CA ARG A 341 -1.15 6.42 -22.47
C ARG A 341 -0.59 7.84 -22.57
N MET A 342 -0.01 8.34 -21.48
CA MET A 342 0.55 9.70 -21.47
C MET A 342 1.84 9.81 -22.28
N LEU A 343 2.61 8.73 -22.39
CA LEU A 343 3.90 8.67 -23.09
C LEU A 343 3.93 7.49 -24.07
N PRO A 344 3.07 7.46 -25.11
CA PRO A 344 2.89 6.29 -25.97
C PRO A 344 4.12 5.97 -26.83
N GLU A 345 5.00 6.96 -27.06
CA GLU A 345 6.22 6.81 -27.85
C GLU A 345 7.38 6.17 -27.06
N ILE A 346 7.26 6.06 -25.72
CA ILE A 346 8.30 5.44 -24.89
C ILE A 346 7.97 3.95 -24.73
N PRO A 347 8.77 3.05 -25.32
CA PRO A 347 8.54 1.62 -25.24
C PRO A 347 8.79 1.08 -23.80
N PRO A 348 8.22 -0.07 -23.43
CA PRO A 348 8.31 -0.62 -22.08
C PRO A 348 9.72 -0.78 -21.52
N GLU A 349 10.69 -1.13 -22.35
CA GLU A 349 12.12 -1.29 -22.00
C GLU A 349 12.82 0.03 -21.68
N GLN A 350 12.20 1.17 -21.99
CA GLN A 350 12.67 2.52 -21.65
C GLN A 350 11.90 3.13 -20.46
N TYR A 351 11.18 2.31 -19.71
CA TYR A 351 10.56 2.63 -18.42
C TYR A 351 9.64 3.87 -18.45
N PRO A 352 8.54 3.89 -19.24
CA PRO A 352 7.69 5.07 -19.40
C PRO A 352 7.11 5.60 -18.07
N ALA A 353 6.78 4.74 -17.10
CA ALA A 353 6.29 5.18 -15.80
C ALA A 353 7.37 5.87 -14.96
N GLN A 354 8.63 5.39 -15.00
CA GLN A 354 9.74 6.07 -14.36
C GLN A 354 10.05 7.41 -15.06
N ALA A 355 9.99 7.46 -16.40
CA ALA A 355 10.17 8.67 -17.17
C ALA A 355 9.10 9.74 -16.82
N LEU A 356 7.82 9.33 -16.72
CA LEU A 356 6.72 10.21 -16.31
C LEU A 356 6.93 10.75 -14.88
N THR A 357 7.38 9.89 -13.95
CA THR A 357 7.68 10.32 -12.57
C THR A 357 8.76 11.42 -12.56
N CYS A 358 9.83 11.24 -13.33
CA CYS A 358 10.89 12.22 -13.47
C CYS A 358 10.39 13.53 -14.12
N ALA A 359 9.54 13.42 -15.14
CA ALA A 359 8.97 14.58 -15.83
C ALA A 359 8.07 15.42 -14.87
N LEU A 360 7.21 14.77 -14.08
CA LEU A 360 6.39 15.45 -13.05
C LEU A 360 7.25 16.21 -12.04
N TYR A 361 8.35 15.59 -11.60
CA TYR A 361 9.27 16.26 -10.70
C TYR A 361 9.96 17.47 -11.36
N LEU A 362 10.40 17.35 -12.60
CA LEU A 362 11.03 18.47 -13.35
C LEU A 362 10.04 19.60 -13.61
N ALA A 363 8.79 19.30 -13.95
CA ALA A 363 7.75 20.28 -14.23
C ALA A 363 7.34 21.05 -12.98
N GLY A 364 6.95 20.34 -11.90
CA GLY A 364 6.32 20.95 -10.73
C GLY A 364 6.90 20.59 -9.37
N GLY A 365 8.09 19.96 -9.27
CA GLY A 365 8.63 19.50 -7.98
C GLY A 365 7.79 18.41 -7.32
N VAL A 366 6.97 17.71 -8.10
CA VAL A 366 6.05 16.66 -7.64
C VAL A 366 6.77 15.32 -7.57
N ARG A 367 6.84 14.70 -6.41
CA ARG A 367 7.44 13.40 -6.22
C ARG A 367 6.37 12.30 -6.14
N GLY A 368 6.21 11.54 -7.22
CA GLY A 368 5.40 10.31 -7.27
C GLY A 368 6.28 9.05 -7.26
N VAL A 369 5.67 7.89 -7.45
CA VAL A 369 6.38 6.60 -7.53
C VAL A 369 5.93 5.77 -8.74
N GLU A 370 6.89 5.16 -9.39
CA GLU A 370 6.67 4.20 -10.47
C GLU A 370 6.00 2.93 -9.94
N ILE A 371 4.92 2.50 -10.57
CA ILE A 371 4.24 1.23 -10.39
C ILE A 371 4.18 0.55 -11.75
N GLY A 372 5.28 -0.02 -12.18
CA GLY A 372 5.45 -0.61 -13.50
C GLY A 372 6.64 -1.56 -13.54
N SER A 373 7.38 -1.56 -14.66
CA SER A 373 8.47 -2.52 -14.90
C SER A 373 9.63 -2.43 -13.90
N VAL A 374 9.91 -1.25 -13.33
CA VAL A 374 10.97 -1.12 -12.32
C VAL A 374 10.55 -1.80 -11.02
N MET A 375 9.34 -1.52 -10.54
CA MET A 375 8.80 -2.13 -9.31
C MET A 375 8.53 -3.62 -9.48
N ALA A 376 8.03 -4.07 -10.64
CA ALA A 376 7.77 -5.49 -10.93
C ALA A 376 9.05 -6.36 -10.84
N GLY A 377 10.22 -5.75 -11.04
CA GLY A 377 11.49 -6.44 -10.90
C GLY A 377 11.79 -7.42 -12.03
N ARG A 378 12.61 -8.43 -11.70
CA ARG A 378 12.95 -9.53 -12.61
C ARG A 378 12.22 -10.79 -12.21
N ASP A 379 11.94 -11.62 -13.18
CA ASP A 379 11.52 -12.99 -12.95
C ASP A 379 12.70 -13.78 -12.37
N PRO A 380 12.57 -14.42 -11.19
CA PRO A 380 13.68 -15.10 -10.56
C PRO A 380 14.13 -16.36 -11.32
N ALA A 381 13.26 -16.97 -12.13
CA ALA A 381 13.57 -18.18 -12.89
C ALA A 381 14.31 -17.85 -14.20
N THR A 382 13.94 -16.77 -14.89
CA THR A 382 14.51 -16.39 -16.21
C THR A 382 15.51 -15.27 -16.14
N GLY A 383 15.48 -14.45 -15.08
CA GLY A 383 16.27 -13.21 -14.96
C GLY A 383 15.79 -12.06 -15.87
N GLU A 384 14.73 -12.25 -16.64
CA GLU A 384 14.16 -11.23 -17.50
C GLU A 384 13.31 -10.22 -16.73
N ASN A 385 13.17 -9.01 -17.29
CA ASN A 385 12.28 -8.01 -16.70
C ASN A 385 10.82 -8.48 -16.78
N ARG A 386 10.11 -8.45 -15.65
CA ARG A 386 8.65 -8.57 -15.67
C ARG A 386 8.07 -7.30 -16.30
N VAL A 387 7.20 -7.48 -17.28
CA VAL A 387 6.49 -6.38 -17.94
C VAL A 387 5.02 -6.43 -17.49
N PRO A 388 4.62 -5.58 -16.53
CA PRO A 388 3.25 -5.56 -16.08
C PRO A 388 2.31 -5.02 -17.17
N ALA A 389 1.05 -5.47 -17.14
CA ALA A 389 0.02 -5.02 -18.07
C ALA A 389 -0.20 -3.50 -17.98
N LEU A 390 -0.15 -2.95 -16.76
CA LEU A 390 -0.30 -1.53 -16.49
C LEU A 390 1.05 -0.89 -16.19
N LYS A 391 1.27 0.30 -16.73
CA LYS A 391 2.46 1.15 -16.48
C LYS A 391 1.97 2.42 -15.80
N LEU A 392 2.01 2.42 -14.47
CA LEU A 392 1.37 3.44 -13.66
C LEU A 392 2.38 4.31 -12.92
N VAL A 393 1.97 5.55 -12.64
CA VAL A 393 2.61 6.42 -11.66
C VAL A 393 1.61 6.66 -10.54
N ARG A 394 1.97 6.30 -9.32
CA ARG A 394 1.15 6.55 -8.14
C ARG A 394 1.49 7.91 -7.54
N LEU A 395 0.46 8.72 -7.34
CA LEU A 395 0.47 9.95 -6.57
C LEU A 395 -0.29 9.71 -5.26
N ALA A 396 0.42 9.23 -4.24
CA ALA A 396 -0.17 8.89 -2.95
C ALA A 396 -0.34 10.16 -2.09
N VAL A 397 -1.55 10.44 -1.63
CA VAL A 397 -1.84 11.64 -0.85
C VAL A 397 -1.65 11.35 0.65
N PRO A 398 -0.68 11.99 1.33
CA PRO A 398 -0.53 11.89 2.78
C PRO A 398 -1.75 12.43 3.51
N ARG A 399 -2.17 11.75 4.58
CA ARG A 399 -3.36 12.09 5.35
C ARG A 399 -3.20 13.43 6.07
N ARG A 400 -4.13 14.39 5.85
CA ARG A 400 -4.21 15.71 6.53
C ARG A 400 -2.96 16.61 6.32
N VAL A 401 -2.25 16.50 5.19
CA VAL A 401 -0.99 17.23 4.98
C VAL A 401 -1.14 18.37 3.99
N TYR A 402 -1.75 18.10 2.83
CA TYR A 402 -1.81 19.04 1.73
C TYR A 402 -3.18 19.70 1.59
N SER A 403 -3.16 21.00 1.24
CA SER A 403 -4.34 21.74 0.80
C SER A 403 -4.69 21.41 -0.67
N SER A 404 -5.92 21.72 -1.09
CA SER A 404 -6.36 21.58 -2.49
C SER A 404 -5.44 22.33 -3.45
N ARG A 405 -5.01 23.56 -3.10
CA ARG A 405 -4.09 24.35 -3.95
C ARG A 405 -2.72 23.68 -4.15
N GLN A 406 -2.22 22.96 -3.15
CA GLN A 406 -0.97 22.20 -3.32
C GLN A 406 -1.20 20.95 -4.20
N LEU A 407 -2.37 20.32 -4.12
CA LEU A 407 -2.69 19.18 -5.00
C LEU A 407 -2.88 19.62 -6.46
N GLU A 408 -3.43 20.81 -6.73
CA GLU A 408 -3.52 21.40 -8.06
C GLU A 408 -2.13 21.56 -8.72
N GLN A 409 -1.07 21.75 -7.97
CA GLN A 409 0.31 21.77 -8.51
C GLN A 409 0.68 20.49 -9.25
N ALA A 410 0.14 19.34 -8.81
CA ALA A 410 0.36 18.09 -9.54
C ALA A 410 -0.40 18.06 -10.87
N ALA A 411 -1.59 18.67 -10.91
CA ALA A 411 -2.36 18.80 -12.16
C ALA A 411 -1.70 19.79 -13.13
N ASP A 412 -1.18 20.92 -12.63
CA ASP A 412 -0.41 21.87 -13.43
C ASP A 412 0.84 21.22 -14.06
N ALA A 413 1.57 20.40 -13.27
CA ALA A 413 2.72 19.65 -13.76
C ALA A 413 2.35 18.58 -14.80
N ALA A 414 1.21 17.90 -14.63
CA ALA A 414 0.72 16.93 -15.58
C ALA A 414 0.27 17.60 -16.91
N ALA A 415 -0.34 18.79 -16.82
CA ALA A 415 -0.77 19.57 -17.98
C ALA A 415 0.43 19.94 -18.91
N GLU A 416 1.59 20.32 -18.33
CA GLU A 416 2.80 20.59 -19.10
C GLU A 416 3.23 19.36 -19.93
N ILE A 417 3.14 18.16 -19.33
CA ILE A 417 3.53 16.92 -19.99
C ILE A 417 2.51 16.49 -21.04
N VAL A 418 1.21 16.65 -20.76
CA VAL A 418 0.13 16.34 -21.70
C VAL A 418 0.20 17.25 -22.95
N ALA A 419 0.59 18.51 -22.76
CA ALA A 419 0.72 19.47 -23.85
C ALA A 419 1.87 19.11 -24.84
N ASP A 420 2.96 18.51 -24.36
CA ASP A 420 4.11 18.11 -25.19
C ASP A 420 4.80 16.85 -24.65
N PRO A 421 4.18 15.67 -24.82
CA PRO A 421 4.70 14.40 -24.31
C PRO A 421 6.01 13.98 -24.99
N GLY A 422 6.29 14.48 -26.21
CA GLY A 422 7.52 14.19 -26.98
C GLY A 422 8.79 14.77 -26.36
N THR A 423 8.65 15.69 -25.39
CA THR A 423 9.82 16.25 -24.67
C THR A 423 10.34 15.35 -23.57
N VAL A 424 9.58 14.33 -23.16
CA VAL A 424 9.96 13.39 -22.09
C VAL A 424 10.85 12.29 -22.70
N PRO A 425 12.13 12.18 -22.29
CA PRO A 425 12.99 11.13 -22.81
C PRO A 425 12.68 9.78 -22.17
N GLY A 426 12.83 8.70 -22.92
CA GLY A 426 12.93 7.36 -22.37
C GLY A 426 14.16 7.24 -21.46
N LEU A 427 14.21 6.22 -20.63
CA LEU A 427 15.30 6.00 -19.69
C LEU A 427 16.01 4.68 -19.95
N GLU A 428 17.31 4.64 -19.64
CA GLU A 428 18.10 3.43 -19.55
C GLU A 428 18.49 3.17 -18.09
N MET A 429 18.27 1.97 -17.60
CA MET A 429 18.71 1.57 -16.25
C MET A 429 20.20 1.28 -16.27
N THR A 430 20.97 1.99 -15.44
CA THR A 430 22.44 1.87 -15.37
C THR A 430 22.93 1.02 -14.21
N SER A 431 22.11 0.84 -13.17
CA SER A 431 22.37 -0.07 -12.05
C SER A 431 21.10 -0.43 -11.33
N GLU A 432 21.06 -1.63 -10.76
CA GLU A 432 19.92 -2.13 -9.96
C GLU A 432 20.37 -3.04 -8.83
N ALA A 433 19.56 -3.14 -7.77
CA ALA A 433 19.69 -4.17 -6.74
C ALA A 433 18.92 -5.44 -7.17
N PRO A 434 19.31 -6.62 -6.66
CA PRO A 434 18.65 -7.88 -7.02
C PRO A 434 17.20 -7.97 -6.51
N VAL A 435 16.87 -7.30 -5.41
CA VAL A 435 15.54 -7.30 -4.78
C VAL A 435 15.10 -5.86 -4.54
N LEU A 436 13.80 -5.55 -4.75
CA LEU A 436 13.21 -4.23 -4.50
C LEU A 436 14.01 -3.10 -5.18
N ARG A 437 14.43 -3.33 -6.44
CA ARG A 437 15.32 -2.45 -7.19
C ARG A 437 14.82 -1.01 -7.36
N HIS A 438 13.50 -0.78 -7.34
CA HIS A 438 12.91 0.55 -7.48
C HIS A 438 13.40 1.54 -6.39
N PHE A 439 13.79 1.09 -5.21
CA PHE A 439 14.35 1.96 -4.18
C PHE A 439 15.76 2.48 -4.49
N THR A 440 16.55 1.72 -5.25
CA THR A 440 18.00 1.98 -5.38
C THR A 440 18.50 2.07 -6.81
N ALA A 441 17.74 1.61 -7.80
CA ALA A 441 18.12 1.66 -9.22
C ALA A 441 18.55 3.07 -9.64
N ARG A 442 19.45 3.12 -10.64
CA ARG A 442 19.87 4.35 -11.28
C ARG A 442 19.56 4.30 -12.76
N PHE A 443 19.26 5.46 -13.31
CA PHE A 443 18.91 5.62 -14.71
C PHE A 443 19.70 6.77 -15.32
N ARG A 444 19.69 6.80 -16.67
CA ARG A 444 20.07 7.96 -17.45
C ARG A 444 19.03 8.21 -18.54
N PRO A 445 18.78 9.48 -18.92
CA PRO A 445 17.90 9.78 -20.04
C PRO A 445 18.54 9.32 -21.35
N LEU A 446 17.71 8.79 -22.24
CA LEU A 446 18.08 8.52 -23.63
C LEU A 446 17.97 9.83 -24.42
N ARG A 447 18.88 10.04 -25.34
CA ARG A 447 18.93 11.25 -26.21
C ARG A 447 17.99 11.13 -27.39
#